data_bf929da8c0e8bf6d05f66936be27251c
#
_entry.id   bf929da8c0e8bf6d05f66936be27251c
#
_cell.length_a   1.000
_cell.length_b   1.000
_cell.length_c   1.000
_cell.angle_alpha   90.00
_cell.angle_beta   90.00
_cell.angle_gamma   90.00
#
_symmetry.space_group_name_H-M   'P 1'
#
loop_
_entity.id
_entity.type
_entity.pdbx_description
1 polymer ?
#
loop_
_entity_poly.entity_id
_entity_poly.type
_entity_poly.pdbx_seq_one_letter_code
_entity_poly.pdbx_strand_id
1 'polypeptide(L)'
;MFLENIRSSDNCLVISPAFPASMNGVQDFAGLLASALSLKTLVKFHFLSLSSLSEDIISALVHPYSFIHLHYVGYGYSKYGTPGNLVRALEKWKQNNRNQLLITFHELFAESIEPWKKSFYFQKYQKLLFHRLSKIADFSVISCHAFQPHFSSPVAKFPVFSNIPVPTLLFPFEMRNDYAVIWGNLEAKRSAYSFLGKYDQTISKYWKWTKMIDIGVLDPLPPSLPVPIIHVGFLKADEISSLLSSCKYAVLTTYSPDYFSKSGIFAAYASHGLAVLSAPSKENYFASLDGLSESIHFQKINKEDYQHPSFLASNLNAWYGEHDLAKHVKLIYLPIIRKIVQNHFRY
;
A
#
# COMPACT_ATOMS: atom_id res chain seq x y z
N MET A 1 -27.47 -18.49 -4.95
CA MET A 1 -28.22 -19.18 -3.89
C MET A 1 -27.29 -19.57 -2.73
N PHE A 2 -26.54 -18.62 -2.11
CA PHE A 2 -25.65 -18.88 -0.95
C PHE A 2 -25.49 -17.66 -0.03
N LEU A 3 -26.39 -16.66 -0.12
CA LEU A 3 -26.40 -15.48 0.78
C LEU A 3 -27.32 -15.68 2.01
N GLU A 4 -28.00 -16.83 2.11
CA GLU A 4 -29.10 -17.01 3.06
C GLU A 4 -28.69 -17.32 4.50
N ASN A 5 -27.39 -17.50 4.81
CA ASN A 5 -26.97 -17.92 6.15
C ASN A 5 -26.08 -16.93 6.92
N ILE A 6 -25.90 -15.70 6.44
CA ILE A 6 -25.23 -14.65 7.23
C ILE A 6 -26.31 -13.90 7.98
N ARG A 7 -26.43 -14.15 9.29
CA ARG A 7 -27.39 -13.41 10.13
C ARG A 7 -26.98 -11.93 10.19
N SER A 8 -27.97 -11.05 10.23
CA SER A 8 -27.84 -9.58 10.30
C SER A 8 -27.12 -9.03 11.55
N SER A 9 -26.50 -9.90 12.35
CA SER A 9 -25.85 -9.58 13.62
C SER A 9 -24.32 -9.58 13.60
N ASP A 10 -23.70 -9.93 12.47
CA ASP A 10 -22.23 -10.02 12.41
C ASP A 10 -21.63 -8.62 12.19
N ASN A 11 -21.01 -8.10 13.26
CA ASN A 11 -20.32 -6.82 13.25
C ASN A 11 -18.81 -7.05 13.19
N CYS A 12 -18.15 -6.38 12.24
CA CYS A 12 -16.70 -6.32 12.14
C CYS A 12 -16.20 -4.95 12.59
N LEU A 13 -15.27 -4.90 13.53
CA LEU A 13 -14.54 -3.68 13.84
C LEU A 13 -13.31 -3.57 12.96
N VAL A 14 -13.29 -2.57 12.08
CA VAL A 14 -12.12 -2.23 11.26
C VAL A 14 -11.27 -1.22 12.02
N ILE A 15 -10.07 -1.62 12.40
CA ILE A 15 -9.11 -0.74 13.09
C ILE A 15 -8.07 -0.28 12.08
N SER A 16 -7.96 1.03 11.92
CA SER A 16 -6.93 1.68 11.09
C SER A 16 -6.18 2.75 11.88
N PRO A 17 -4.94 3.09 11.49
CA PRO A 17 -4.20 4.17 12.17
C PRO A 17 -4.82 5.53 11.88
N ALA A 18 -4.85 6.41 12.89
CA ALA A 18 -5.25 7.80 12.76
C ALA A 18 -4.08 8.64 12.26
N PHE A 19 -3.93 8.78 10.95
CA PHE A 19 -2.98 9.72 10.35
C PHE A 19 -3.64 11.06 10.02
N PRO A 20 -2.85 12.15 9.91
CA PRO A 20 -3.35 13.38 9.28
C PRO A 20 -3.91 13.09 7.88
N ALA A 21 -4.98 13.77 7.48
CA ALA A 21 -5.71 13.53 6.24
C ALA A 21 -4.82 13.50 4.97
N SER A 22 -3.69 14.21 4.98
CA SER A 22 -2.72 14.26 3.87
C SER A 22 -1.81 13.03 3.75
N MET A 23 -1.88 12.05 4.68
CA MET A 23 -0.97 10.88 4.75
C MET A 23 -1.70 9.54 4.95
N ASN A 24 -2.99 9.46 4.60
CA ASN A 24 -3.84 8.40 5.13
C ASN A 24 -4.08 7.20 4.20
N GLY A 25 -3.09 6.84 3.37
CA GLY A 25 -3.24 5.74 2.41
C GLY A 25 -3.71 4.41 2.99
N VAL A 26 -3.39 4.11 4.26
CA VAL A 26 -3.86 2.88 4.94
C VAL A 26 -5.33 2.98 5.33
N GLN A 27 -5.78 4.14 5.79
CA GLN A 27 -7.19 4.37 6.14
C GLN A 27 -8.06 4.38 4.88
N ASP A 28 -7.59 4.99 3.80
CA ASP A 28 -8.28 4.99 2.50
C ASP A 28 -8.41 3.55 1.97
N PHE A 29 -7.32 2.77 2.04
CA PHE A 29 -7.33 1.35 1.68
C PHE A 29 -8.37 0.58 2.51
N ALA A 30 -8.36 0.73 3.83
CA ALA A 30 -9.30 0.07 4.74
C ALA A 30 -10.75 0.46 4.43
N GLY A 31 -11.01 1.74 4.18
CA GLY A 31 -12.33 2.29 3.85
C GLY A 31 -12.89 1.75 2.54
N LEU A 32 -12.09 1.79 1.48
CA LEU A 32 -12.47 1.26 0.16
C LEU A 32 -12.75 -0.24 0.22
N LEU A 33 -11.89 -1.00 0.90
CA LEU A 33 -12.05 -2.44 1.06
C LEU A 33 -13.33 -2.78 1.82
N ALA A 34 -13.57 -2.16 2.97
CA ALA A 34 -14.76 -2.43 3.78
C ALA A 34 -16.04 -2.00 3.06
N SER A 35 -16.02 -0.89 2.33
CA SER A 35 -17.15 -0.45 1.49
C SER A 35 -17.47 -1.50 0.42
N ALA A 36 -16.46 -2.01 -0.27
CA ALA A 36 -16.63 -3.04 -1.29
C ALA A 36 -17.09 -4.38 -0.69
N LEU A 37 -16.64 -4.75 0.50
CA LEU A 37 -17.08 -5.95 1.22
C LEU A 37 -18.53 -5.82 1.72
N SER A 38 -18.96 -4.65 2.18
CA SER A 38 -20.34 -4.37 2.61
C SER A 38 -21.35 -4.60 1.48
N LEU A 39 -20.96 -4.41 0.23
CA LEU A 39 -21.80 -4.69 -0.94
C LEU A 39 -21.90 -6.20 -1.27
N LYS A 40 -21.05 -7.04 -0.69
CA LYS A 40 -20.93 -8.47 -1.00
C LYS A 40 -21.20 -9.39 0.20
N THR A 41 -21.42 -8.83 1.39
CA THR A 41 -21.66 -9.56 2.63
C THR A 41 -22.77 -8.90 3.44
N LEU A 42 -23.35 -9.60 4.41
CA LEU A 42 -24.26 -9.03 5.40
C LEU A 42 -23.53 -8.51 6.65
N VAL A 43 -22.20 -8.61 6.68
CA VAL A 43 -21.36 -8.10 7.77
C VAL A 43 -21.41 -6.58 7.79
N LYS A 44 -21.67 -6.00 8.96
CA LYS A 44 -21.61 -4.55 9.17
C LYS A 44 -20.19 -4.17 9.61
N PHE A 45 -19.56 -3.26 8.88
CA PHE A 45 -18.22 -2.78 9.18
C PHE A 45 -18.28 -1.47 9.95
N HIS A 46 -17.72 -1.47 11.17
CA HIS A 46 -17.59 -0.30 12.04
C HIS A 46 -16.13 0.16 12.02
N PHE A 47 -15.90 1.45 11.77
CA PHE A 47 -14.55 1.98 11.68
C PHE A 47 -14.10 2.60 12.99
N LEU A 48 -12.86 2.29 13.38
CA LEU A 48 -12.16 2.89 14.50
C LEU A 48 -10.76 3.35 14.07
N SER A 49 -10.57 4.66 13.98
CA SER A 49 -9.24 5.23 13.78
C SER A 49 -8.56 5.42 15.12
N LEU A 50 -7.45 4.71 15.32
CA LEU A 50 -6.69 4.75 16.58
C LEU A 50 -5.38 5.53 16.42
N SER A 51 -5.14 6.39 17.40
CA SER A 51 -3.81 6.93 17.72
C SER A 51 -3.25 6.22 18.96
N SER A 52 -2.22 6.78 19.58
CA SER A 52 -1.67 6.25 20.85
C SER A 52 -2.67 6.42 22.00
N LEU A 53 -3.37 5.35 22.36
CA LEU A 53 -4.30 5.28 23.50
C LEU A 53 -3.78 4.33 24.58
N SER A 54 -4.36 4.42 25.79
CA SER A 54 -4.10 3.46 26.85
C SER A 54 -4.71 2.09 26.53
N GLU A 55 -4.16 1.04 27.14
CA GLU A 55 -4.63 -0.32 26.96
C GLU A 55 -6.11 -0.50 27.37
N ASP A 56 -6.52 0.13 28.50
CA ASP A 56 -7.88 0.03 29.02
C ASP A 56 -8.89 0.65 28.05
N ILE A 57 -8.59 1.81 27.48
CA ILE A 57 -9.45 2.45 26.48
C ILE A 57 -9.59 1.55 25.25
N ILE A 58 -8.49 1.02 24.73
CA ILE A 58 -8.53 0.12 23.56
C ILE A 58 -9.32 -1.14 23.92
N SER A 59 -9.09 -1.73 25.09
CA SER A 59 -9.82 -2.92 25.53
C SER A 59 -11.33 -2.68 25.60
N ALA A 60 -11.77 -1.54 26.14
CA ALA A 60 -13.18 -1.18 26.18
C ALA A 60 -13.78 -1.01 24.75
N LEU A 61 -13.02 -0.43 23.82
CA LEU A 61 -13.47 -0.20 22.44
C LEU A 61 -13.61 -1.50 21.63
N VAL A 62 -12.72 -2.48 21.85
CA VAL A 62 -12.73 -3.75 21.10
C VAL A 62 -13.65 -4.80 21.70
N HIS A 63 -13.96 -4.71 23.01
CA HIS A 63 -14.72 -5.70 23.76
C HIS A 63 -16.08 -6.08 23.16
N PRO A 64 -16.89 -5.14 22.59
CA PRO A 64 -18.20 -5.48 22.04
C PRO A 64 -18.16 -6.32 20.76
N TYR A 65 -16.99 -6.48 20.13
CA TYR A 65 -16.86 -7.14 18.85
C TYR A 65 -16.25 -8.52 18.97
N SER A 66 -16.77 -9.47 18.22
CA SER A 66 -16.22 -10.82 18.08
C SER A 66 -15.38 -11.00 16.81
N PHE A 67 -15.44 -10.05 15.88
CA PHE A 67 -14.61 -10.02 14.69
C PHE A 67 -13.92 -8.66 14.55
N ILE A 68 -12.59 -8.67 14.45
CA ILE A 68 -11.75 -7.48 14.24
C ILE A 68 -10.93 -7.66 12.98
N HIS A 69 -10.91 -6.63 12.13
CA HIS A 69 -9.98 -6.47 11.03
C HIS A 69 -9.01 -5.33 11.33
N LEU A 70 -7.77 -5.67 11.66
CA LEU A 70 -6.71 -4.71 11.96
C LEU A 70 -5.88 -4.42 10.70
N HIS A 71 -5.76 -3.15 10.32
CA HIS A 71 -4.79 -2.67 9.34
C HIS A 71 -3.52 -2.21 10.05
N TYR A 72 -2.50 -3.06 10.10
CA TYR A 72 -1.32 -2.83 10.92
C TYR A 72 -0.24 -2.03 10.21
N VAL A 73 0.12 -0.91 10.83
CA VAL A 73 1.31 -0.07 10.56
C VAL A 73 1.81 0.42 11.91
N GLY A 74 2.94 -0.07 12.40
CA GLY A 74 3.42 0.23 13.76
C GLY A 74 3.49 1.74 14.06
N TYR A 75 4.04 2.52 13.13
CA TYR A 75 4.18 3.98 13.26
C TYR A 75 2.85 4.74 13.21
N GLY A 76 1.80 4.14 12.71
CA GLY A 76 0.47 4.73 12.69
C GLY A 76 -0.23 4.69 14.05
N TYR A 77 0.19 3.78 14.93
CA TYR A 77 -0.39 3.61 16.27
C TYR A 77 0.51 4.13 17.39
N SER A 78 1.78 4.39 17.11
CA SER A 78 2.77 4.82 18.10
C SER A 78 3.89 5.59 17.44
N LYS A 79 4.33 6.68 18.09
CA LYS A 79 5.41 7.56 17.60
C LYS A 79 6.71 6.83 17.21
N TYR A 80 7.02 5.72 17.88
CA TYR A 80 8.23 4.93 17.62
C TYR A 80 7.95 3.58 16.96
N GLY A 81 6.74 3.39 16.41
CA GLY A 81 6.34 2.13 15.80
C GLY A 81 6.17 0.98 16.82
N THR A 82 5.94 1.31 18.09
CA THR A 82 5.89 0.36 19.21
C THR A 82 4.53 0.35 19.90
N PRO A 83 3.44 -0.09 19.22
CA PRO A 83 2.07 -0.02 19.75
C PRO A 83 1.78 -1.12 20.80
N GLY A 84 2.55 -1.17 21.89
CA GLY A 84 2.44 -2.20 22.93
C GLY A 84 1.06 -2.27 23.58
N ASN A 85 0.40 -1.12 23.80
CA ASN A 85 -0.95 -1.06 24.36
C ASN A 85 -1.98 -1.75 23.45
N LEU A 86 -1.93 -1.48 22.14
CA LEU A 86 -2.80 -2.12 21.15
C LEU A 86 -2.59 -3.64 21.16
N VAL A 87 -1.33 -4.08 21.15
CA VAL A 87 -1.00 -5.52 21.14
C VAL A 87 -1.55 -6.20 22.39
N ARG A 88 -1.32 -5.66 23.60
CA ARG A 88 -1.83 -6.24 24.84
C ARG A 88 -3.36 -6.26 24.90
N ALA A 89 -4.01 -5.19 24.46
CA ALA A 89 -5.48 -5.15 24.42
C ALA A 89 -6.05 -6.22 23.49
N LEU A 90 -5.45 -6.43 22.31
CA LEU A 90 -5.87 -7.47 21.36
C LEU A 90 -5.57 -8.88 21.88
N GLU A 91 -4.44 -9.11 22.55
CA GLU A 91 -4.15 -10.40 23.19
C GLU A 91 -5.17 -10.74 24.29
N LYS A 92 -5.51 -9.75 25.13
CA LYS A 92 -6.55 -9.92 26.16
C LYS A 92 -7.92 -10.22 25.54
N TRP A 93 -8.30 -9.46 24.51
CA TRP A 93 -9.55 -9.69 23.78
C TRP A 93 -9.56 -11.08 23.12
N LYS A 94 -8.43 -11.55 22.58
CA LYS A 94 -8.30 -12.85 21.91
C LYS A 94 -8.33 -14.06 22.87
N GLN A 95 -8.27 -13.86 24.20
CA GLN A 95 -8.45 -14.94 25.19
C GLN A 95 -9.83 -15.60 25.07
N ASN A 96 -10.82 -14.88 24.56
CA ASN A 96 -12.06 -15.51 24.14
C ASN A 96 -11.85 -16.22 22.79
N ASN A 97 -11.88 -17.54 22.78
CA ASN A 97 -11.63 -18.38 21.60
C ASN A 97 -12.65 -18.17 20.47
N ARG A 98 -13.81 -17.54 20.73
CA ARG A 98 -14.78 -17.18 19.68
C ARG A 98 -14.39 -15.94 18.90
N ASN A 99 -13.51 -15.12 19.45
CA ASN A 99 -13.07 -13.89 18.80
C ASN A 99 -12.15 -14.21 17.62
N GLN A 100 -12.39 -13.56 16.49
CA GLN A 100 -11.65 -13.77 15.25
C GLN A 100 -10.88 -12.51 14.84
N LEU A 101 -9.59 -12.66 14.60
CA LEU A 101 -8.69 -11.57 14.26
C LEU A 101 -8.11 -11.75 12.85
N LEU A 102 -8.48 -10.86 11.93
CA LEU A 102 -7.86 -10.70 10.64
C LEU A 102 -6.90 -9.51 10.70
N ILE A 103 -5.65 -9.69 10.28
CA ILE A 103 -4.67 -8.60 10.20
C ILE A 103 -4.18 -8.43 8.76
N THR A 104 -4.32 -7.22 8.22
CA THR A 104 -3.63 -6.79 7.01
C THR A 104 -2.36 -6.03 7.43
N PHE A 105 -1.20 -6.63 7.19
CA PHE A 105 0.10 -6.03 7.51
C PHE A 105 0.57 -5.15 6.34
N HIS A 106 0.46 -3.84 6.48
CA HIS A 106 1.00 -2.87 5.53
C HIS A 106 2.48 -2.61 5.75
N GLU A 107 2.93 -2.69 7.01
CA GLU A 107 4.33 -2.67 7.43
C GLU A 107 4.52 -3.65 8.58
N LEU A 108 5.71 -4.24 8.71
CA LEU A 108 6.01 -5.17 9.79
C LEU A 108 6.73 -4.47 10.94
N PHE A 109 7.95 -4.04 10.67
CA PHE A 109 8.87 -3.36 11.61
C PHE A 109 9.95 -2.65 10.79
N ALA A 110 10.70 -1.74 11.43
CA ALA A 110 11.83 -1.09 10.78
C ALA A 110 13.02 -2.06 10.68
N GLU A 111 13.72 -2.02 9.55
CA GLU A 111 14.98 -2.69 9.30
C GLU A 111 16.06 -1.63 9.09
N SER A 112 16.47 -0.98 10.18
CA SER A 112 17.48 0.08 10.13
C SER A 112 18.84 -0.46 10.56
N ILE A 113 19.82 -0.31 9.69
CA ILE A 113 21.24 -0.62 9.99
C ILE A 113 21.98 0.61 10.53
N GLU A 114 21.35 1.77 10.54
CA GLU A 114 21.96 3.05 10.86
C GLU A 114 21.76 3.39 12.34
N PRO A 115 22.84 3.33 13.19
CA PRO A 115 22.71 3.51 14.64
C PRO A 115 22.28 4.92 15.07
N TRP A 116 22.43 5.93 14.22
CA TRP A 116 21.94 7.30 14.49
C TRP A 116 20.43 7.48 14.26
N LYS A 117 19.76 6.53 13.60
CA LYS A 117 18.30 6.57 13.42
C LYS A 117 17.60 5.97 14.64
N LYS A 118 16.53 6.64 15.11
CA LYS A 118 15.71 6.13 16.23
C LYS A 118 15.13 4.76 15.94
N SER A 119 14.80 4.46 14.70
CA SER A 119 14.30 3.16 14.25
C SER A 119 15.25 2.00 14.59
N PHE A 120 16.57 2.23 14.58
CA PHE A 120 17.57 1.22 14.95
C PHE A 120 17.38 0.71 16.40
N TYR A 121 17.08 1.62 17.34
CA TYR A 121 16.93 1.25 18.76
C TYR A 121 15.60 0.55 19.03
N PHE A 122 14.54 0.89 18.28
CA PHE A 122 13.21 0.36 18.52
C PHE A 122 12.89 -0.89 17.67
N GLN A 123 13.67 -1.21 16.65
CA GLN A 123 13.37 -2.32 15.71
C GLN A 123 13.20 -3.68 16.40
N LYS A 124 14.01 -4.01 17.42
CA LYS A 124 13.88 -5.28 18.15
C LYS A 124 12.54 -5.37 18.86
N TYR A 125 12.09 -4.28 19.47
CA TYR A 125 10.80 -4.25 20.15
C TYR A 125 9.63 -4.22 19.13
N GLN A 126 9.76 -3.50 18.04
CA GLN A 126 8.80 -3.56 16.94
C GLN A 126 8.65 -4.98 16.39
N LYS A 127 9.77 -5.69 16.18
CA LYS A 127 9.78 -7.09 15.74
C LYS A 127 9.10 -8.01 16.75
N LEU A 128 9.34 -7.82 18.04
CA LEU A 128 8.65 -8.58 19.11
C LEU A 128 7.15 -8.36 19.04
N LEU A 129 6.68 -7.11 18.92
CA LEU A 129 5.24 -6.79 18.85
C LEU A 129 4.59 -7.37 17.58
N PHE A 130 5.28 -7.30 16.45
CA PHE A 130 4.85 -7.95 15.21
C PHE A 130 4.67 -9.47 15.40
N HIS A 131 5.64 -10.18 15.99
CA HIS A 131 5.52 -11.61 16.24
C HIS A 131 4.39 -11.96 17.21
N ARG A 132 4.14 -11.13 18.22
CA ARG A 132 2.98 -11.30 19.13
C ARG A 132 1.66 -11.18 18.36
N LEU A 133 1.52 -10.16 17.52
CA LEU A 133 0.33 -9.98 16.68
C LEU A 133 0.16 -11.12 15.67
N SER A 134 1.22 -11.52 14.97
CA SER A 134 1.15 -12.61 13.99
C SER A 134 0.77 -13.95 14.64
N LYS A 135 1.11 -14.15 15.92
CA LYS A 135 0.77 -15.36 16.67
C LYS A 135 -0.71 -15.43 17.06
N ILE A 136 -1.35 -14.30 17.36
CA ILE A 136 -2.76 -14.25 17.76
C ILE A 136 -3.72 -14.06 16.58
N ALA A 137 -3.21 -13.73 15.38
CA ALA A 137 -4.02 -13.58 14.19
C ALA A 137 -4.54 -14.94 13.71
N ASP A 138 -5.85 -15.03 13.44
CA ASP A 138 -6.44 -16.19 12.79
C ASP A 138 -6.17 -16.16 11.29
N PHE A 139 -6.10 -14.95 10.70
CA PHE A 139 -5.78 -14.72 9.30
C PHE A 139 -4.84 -13.54 9.17
N SER A 140 -3.83 -13.69 8.31
CA SER A 140 -2.87 -12.65 7.99
C SER A 140 -2.82 -12.41 6.49
N VAL A 141 -2.81 -11.14 6.09
CA VAL A 141 -2.66 -10.71 4.69
C VAL A 141 -1.46 -9.78 4.60
N ILE A 142 -0.61 -9.98 3.60
CA ILE A 142 0.55 -9.14 3.29
C ILE A 142 0.50 -8.67 1.85
N SER A 143 1.21 -7.59 1.54
CA SER A 143 1.18 -6.96 0.21
C SER A 143 2.38 -7.29 -0.67
N CYS A 144 3.48 -7.81 -0.12
CA CYS A 144 4.67 -8.12 -0.90
C CYS A 144 5.39 -9.39 -0.40
N HIS A 145 6.16 -10.01 -1.29
CA HIS A 145 6.91 -11.22 -0.98
C HIS A 145 7.97 -10.99 0.11
N ALA A 146 8.59 -9.81 0.14
CA ALA A 146 9.62 -9.47 1.13
C ALA A 146 9.15 -9.64 2.58
N PHE A 147 7.84 -9.57 2.84
CA PHE A 147 7.29 -9.79 4.17
C PHE A 147 7.13 -11.27 4.54
N GLN A 148 6.98 -12.15 3.56
CA GLN A 148 6.63 -13.57 3.78
C GLN A 148 7.64 -14.33 4.67
N PRO A 149 8.97 -14.15 4.58
CA PRO A 149 9.93 -14.87 5.42
C PRO A 149 9.81 -14.59 6.93
N HIS A 150 9.10 -13.53 7.30
CA HIS A 150 8.92 -13.17 8.72
C HIS A 150 7.75 -13.90 9.39
N PHE A 151 6.94 -14.64 8.63
CA PHE A 151 5.80 -15.40 9.15
C PHE A 151 6.16 -16.88 9.28
N SER A 152 5.82 -17.46 10.43
CA SER A 152 5.96 -18.92 10.68
C SER A 152 4.76 -19.73 10.19
N SER A 153 3.64 -19.07 9.90
CA SER A 153 2.39 -19.69 9.42
C SER A 153 2.08 -19.21 8.00
N PRO A 154 1.28 -19.95 7.23
CA PRO A 154 0.81 -19.52 5.93
C PRO A 154 0.13 -18.14 6.01
N VAL A 155 0.49 -17.25 5.08
CA VAL A 155 -0.04 -15.90 4.97
C VAL A 155 -0.56 -15.66 3.55
N ALA A 156 -1.72 -15.04 3.43
CA ALA A 156 -2.23 -14.62 2.13
C ALA A 156 -1.40 -13.43 1.61
N LYS A 157 -0.89 -13.54 0.39
CA LYS A 157 -0.12 -12.46 -0.25
C LYS A 157 -0.89 -11.90 -1.42
N PHE A 158 -1.06 -10.57 -1.46
CA PHE A 158 -1.71 -9.89 -2.55
C PHE A 158 -1.27 -8.43 -2.63
N PRO A 159 -0.71 -7.96 -3.78
CA PRO A 159 -0.28 -6.58 -3.96
C PRO A 159 -1.39 -5.59 -3.66
N VAL A 160 -1.09 -4.41 -3.13
CA VAL A 160 -2.12 -3.41 -2.82
C VAL A 160 -2.83 -2.92 -4.07
N PHE A 161 -4.12 -2.61 -3.94
CA PHE A 161 -4.86 -1.90 -4.98
C PHE A 161 -4.68 -0.37 -4.86
N SER A 162 -5.02 0.35 -5.93
CA SER A 162 -4.98 1.82 -5.96
C SER A 162 -6.05 2.42 -5.06
N ASN A 163 -5.65 3.37 -4.20
CA ASN A 163 -6.60 4.21 -3.44
C ASN A 163 -7.15 5.37 -4.28
N ILE A 164 -6.60 5.56 -5.49
CA ILE A 164 -7.09 6.56 -6.45
C ILE A 164 -8.13 5.88 -7.34
N PRO A 165 -9.27 6.54 -7.63
CA PRO A 165 -10.28 6.00 -8.53
C PRO A 165 -9.66 5.58 -9.86
N VAL A 166 -9.94 4.35 -10.28
CA VAL A 166 -9.44 3.82 -11.54
C VAL A 166 -10.40 4.20 -12.66
N PRO A 167 -9.94 4.82 -13.75
CA PRO A 167 -10.80 5.21 -14.86
C PRO A 167 -11.38 3.97 -15.55
N THR A 168 -12.65 4.05 -15.94
CA THR A 168 -13.34 2.96 -16.64
C THR A 168 -12.73 2.69 -18.02
N LEU A 169 -12.18 3.74 -18.64
CA LEU A 169 -11.51 3.67 -19.93
C LEU A 169 -10.23 4.50 -19.89
N LEU A 170 -9.13 3.89 -20.23
CA LEU A 170 -7.85 4.58 -20.39
C LEU A 170 -7.71 5.11 -21.81
N PHE A 171 -7.25 6.35 -21.96
CA PHE A 171 -6.84 6.84 -23.28
C PHE A 171 -5.65 6.02 -23.80
N PRO A 172 -5.57 5.76 -25.12
CA PRO A 172 -4.40 5.16 -25.72
C PRO A 172 -3.13 5.90 -25.32
N PHE A 173 -2.05 5.19 -25.07
CA PHE A 173 -0.80 5.77 -24.56
C PHE A 173 -0.30 6.90 -25.44
N GLU A 174 -0.39 6.76 -26.76
CA GLU A 174 0.08 7.72 -27.77
C GLU A 174 -0.70 9.04 -27.74
N MET A 175 -1.97 8.99 -27.32
CA MET A 175 -2.86 10.16 -27.27
C MET A 175 -2.70 10.99 -25.97
N ARG A 176 -1.94 10.49 -25.00
CA ARG A 176 -1.70 11.21 -23.74
C ARG A 176 -0.58 12.24 -23.90
N ASN A 177 -0.51 13.15 -22.93
CA ASN A 177 0.55 14.15 -22.89
C ASN A 177 1.91 13.51 -22.56
N ASP A 178 2.97 14.01 -23.18
CA ASP A 178 4.35 13.65 -22.87
C ASP A 178 4.79 14.30 -21.55
N TYR A 179 4.06 14.02 -20.46
CA TYR A 179 4.35 14.49 -19.12
C TYR A 179 4.76 13.33 -18.23
N ALA A 180 5.72 13.59 -17.35
CA ALA A 180 6.10 12.67 -16.29
C ALA A 180 5.53 13.16 -14.96
N VAL A 181 5.01 12.23 -14.15
CA VAL A 181 4.50 12.53 -12.81
C VAL A 181 5.50 12.05 -11.77
N ILE A 182 5.77 12.90 -10.78
CA ILE A 182 6.47 12.52 -9.56
C ILE A 182 5.56 12.79 -8.35
N TRP A 183 5.40 11.78 -7.51
CA TRP A 183 4.51 11.84 -6.36
C TRP A 183 5.13 11.11 -5.17
N GLY A 184 5.11 11.71 -4.00
CA GLY A 184 5.68 11.13 -2.78
C GLY A 184 5.98 12.16 -1.70
N ASN A 185 6.62 11.70 -0.62
CA ASN A 185 7.13 12.60 0.39
C ASN A 185 8.37 13.37 -0.11
N LEU A 186 8.73 14.43 0.59
CA LEU A 186 9.81 15.35 0.17
C LEU A 186 11.17 14.64 0.02
N GLU A 187 11.54 13.78 0.97
CA GLU A 187 12.81 13.04 0.95
C GLU A 187 12.90 12.10 -0.26
N ALA A 188 11.81 11.39 -0.52
CA ALA A 188 11.69 10.51 -1.65
C ALA A 188 11.81 11.25 -2.98
N LYS A 189 11.12 12.39 -3.11
CA LYS A 189 11.21 13.23 -4.32
C LYS A 189 12.62 13.78 -4.54
N ARG A 190 13.29 14.27 -3.50
CA ARG A 190 14.68 14.73 -3.59
C ARG A 190 15.63 13.66 -4.11
N SER A 191 15.48 12.43 -3.60
CA SER A 191 16.26 11.30 -4.09
C SER A 191 16.02 11.05 -5.57
N ALA A 192 14.76 11.00 -6.01
CA ALA A 192 14.42 10.81 -7.41
C ALA A 192 14.94 11.93 -8.32
N TYR A 193 14.79 13.17 -7.92
CA TYR A 193 15.32 14.31 -8.64
C TYR A 193 16.84 14.27 -8.80
N SER A 194 17.57 13.86 -7.75
CA SER A 194 19.02 13.66 -7.82
C SER A 194 19.42 12.60 -8.85
N PHE A 195 18.65 11.52 -8.96
CA PHE A 195 18.88 10.52 -9.99
C PHE A 195 18.55 11.03 -11.40
N LEU A 196 17.43 11.72 -11.56
CA LEU A 196 17.02 12.27 -12.84
C LEU A 196 18.07 13.24 -13.39
N GLY A 197 18.56 14.17 -12.58
CA GLY A 197 19.59 15.13 -12.98
C GLY A 197 20.91 14.47 -13.40
N LYS A 198 21.28 13.36 -12.74
CA LYS A 198 22.50 12.61 -13.07
C LYS A 198 22.42 11.84 -14.39
N TYR A 199 21.24 11.33 -14.74
CA TYR A 199 21.05 10.45 -15.90
C TYR A 199 20.22 11.09 -17.02
N ASP A 200 20.03 12.38 -16.99
CA ASP A 200 19.11 13.11 -17.86
C ASP A 200 19.31 12.85 -19.35
N GLN A 201 20.55 12.93 -19.86
CA GLN A 201 20.81 12.72 -21.30
C GLN A 201 20.44 11.31 -21.77
N THR A 202 20.58 10.30 -20.92
CA THR A 202 20.21 8.92 -21.24
C THR A 202 18.70 8.74 -21.21
N ILE A 203 18.07 9.33 -20.20
CA ILE A 203 16.61 9.24 -20.03
C ILE A 203 15.91 9.95 -21.17
N SER A 204 16.29 11.17 -21.51
CA SER A 204 15.65 11.98 -22.54
C SER A 204 15.73 11.37 -23.96
N LYS A 205 16.69 10.49 -24.19
CA LYS A 205 16.79 9.75 -25.46
C LYS A 205 15.62 8.78 -25.67
N TYR A 206 15.14 8.14 -24.64
CA TYR A 206 14.12 7.07 -24.69
C TYR A 206 12.78 7.51 -24.13
N TRP A 207 12.80 8.38 -23.12
CA TRP A 207 11.63 8.84 -22.35
C TRP A 207 11.42 10.33 -22.62
N LYS A 208 10.68 10.63 -23.68
CA LYS A 208 10.56 11.98 -24.26
C LYS A 208 9.54 12.84 -23.55
N TRP A 209 9.62 12.97 -22.22
CA TRP A 209 8.73 13.91 -21.53
C TRP A 209 9.14 15.37 -21.74
N THR A 210 8.13 16.23 -21.82
CA THR A 210 8.30 17.67 -22.04
C THR A 210 8.12 18.47 -20.74
N LYS A 211 7.51 17.87 -19.72
CA LYS A 211 7.25 18.48 -18.42
C LYS A 211 7.28 17.42 -17.31
N MET A 212 7.63 17.86 -16.11
CA MET A 212 7.46 17.09 -14.87
C MET A 212 6.34 17.69 -14.03
N ILE A 213 5.35 16.89 -13.67
CA ILE A 213 4.27 17.28 -12.75
C ILE A 213 4.61 16.76 -11.37
N ASP A 214 4.77 17.65 -10.42
CA ASP A 214 5.12 17.33 -9.03
C ASP A 214 3.89 17.45 -8.12
N ILE A 215 3.46 16.31 -7.54
CA ILE A 215 2.29 16.23 -6.65
C ILE A 215 2.76 16.17 -5.19
N GLY A 216 2.08 16.92 -4.32
CA GLY A 216 2.25 16.90 -2.86
C GLY A 216 3.12 18.04 -2.33
N VAL A 217 3.99 17.77 -1.36
CA VAL A 217 4.81 18.81 -0.71
C VAL A 217 5.80 19.43 -1.67
N LEU A 218 5.80 20.76 -1.76
CA LEU A 218 6.79 21.53 -2.55
C LEU A 218 8.19 21.42 -1.93
N ASP A 219 9.18 21.13 -2.75
CA ASP A 219 10.57 21.35 -2.37
C ASP A 219 10.92 22.85 -2.57
N PRO A 220 11.34 23.56 -1.53
CA PRO A 220 11.75 24.95 -1.66
C PRO A 220 13.03 25.13 -2.53
N LEU A 221 13.76 24.06 -2.76
CA LEU A 221 14.97 24.02 -3.59
C LEU A 221 14.81 22.93 -4.67
N PRO A 222 13.89 23.10 -5.63
CA PRO A 222 13.71 22.13 -6.69
C PRO A 222 15.01 22.03 -7.50
N PRO A 223 15.43 20.81 -7.88
CA PRO A 223 16.61 20.63 -8.70
C PRO A 223 16.39 21.23 -10.08
N SER A 224 17.47 21.68 -10.72
CA SER A 224 17.44 22.05 -12.12
C SER A 224 17.32 20.76 -12.94
N LEU A 225 16.22 20.60 -13.63
CA LEU A 225 16.04 19.59 -14.67
C LEU A 225 15.94 20.29 -16.05
N PRO A 226 16.26 19.62 -17.13
CA PRO A 226 16.18 20.20 -18.48
C PRO A 226 14.75 20.43 -18.95
N VAL A 227 13.77 19.97 -18.20
CA VAL A 227 12.34 20.17 -18.45
C VAL A 227 11.70 20.97 -17.31
N PRO A 228 10.66 21.80 -17.59
CA PRO A 228 9.99 22.55 -16.55
C PRO A 228 9.29 21.61 -15.55
N ILE A 229 9.41 21.94 -14.26
CA ILE A 229 8.69 21.27 -13.17
C ILE A 229 7.47 22.13 -12.84
N ILE A 230 6.29 21.52 -12.90
CA ILE A 230 5.03 22.13 -12.52
C ILE A 230 4.58 21.52 -11.20
N HIS A 231 4.65 22.27 -10.14
CA HIS A 231 4.19 21.86 -8.82
C HIS A 231 2.67 22.12 -8.68
N VAL A 232 1.89 21.07 -8.43
CA VAL A 232 0.43 21.15 -8.33
C VAL A 232 -0.09 21.05 -6.89
N GLY A 233 0.79 20.84 -5.91
CA GLY A 233 0.41 20.74 -4.52
C GLY A 233 -0.35 19.44 -4.19
N PHE A 234 -1.17 19.52 -3.12
CA PHE A 234 -2.06 18.42 -2.75
C PHE A 234 -3.32 18.47 -3.60
N LEU A 235 -3.65 17.36 -4.21
CA LEU A 235 -4.84 17.17 -5.04
C LEU A 235 -5.79 16.16 -4.39
N LYS A 236 -7.09 16.27 -4.70
CA LYS A 236 -8.09 15.26 -4.36
C LYS A 236 -7.90 14.02 -5.23
N ALA A 237 -8.41 12.88 -4.79
CA ALA A 237 -8.26 11.59 -5.47
C ALA A 237 -8.73 11.63 -6.94
N ASP A 238 -9.86 12.28 -7.23
CA ASP A 238 -10.39 12.42 -8.59
C ASP A 238 -9.52 13.33 -9.47
N GLU A 239 -8.93 14.37 -8.89
CA GLU A 239 -8.01 15.26 -9.59
C GLU A 239 -6.70 14.53 -9.92
N ILE A 240 -6.20 13.71 -8.97
CA ILE A 240 -5.04 12.82 -9.21
C ILE A 240 -5.38 11.84 -10.33
N SER A 241 -6.53 11.17 -10.28
CA SER A 241 -6.95 10.22 -11.32
C SER A 241 -6.99 10.87 -12.71
N SER A 242 -7.59 12.04 -12.82
CA SER A 242 -7.67 12.80 -14.07
C SER A 242 -6.28 13.17 -14.60
N LEU A 243 -5.40 13.62 -13.70
CA LEU A 243 -4.03 13.98 -14.04
C LEU A 243 -3.24 12.75 -14.52
N LEU A 244 -3.26 11.64 -13.76
CA LEU A 244 -2.56 10.41 -14.14
C LEU A 244 -3.05 9.87 -15.48
N SER A 245 -4.37 9.90 -15.74
CA SER A 245 -4.95 9.46 -17.01
C SER A 245 -4.46 10.26 -18.21
N SER A 246 -4.07 11.51 -18.01
CA SER A 246 -3.58 12.40 -19.06
C SER A 246 -2.08 12.30 -19.32
N CYS A 247 -1.32 11.64 -18.45
CA CYS A 247 0.15 11.56 -18.52
C CYS A 247 0.63 10.20 -19.05
N LYS A 248 1.78 10.19 -19.71
CA LYS A 248 2.44 8.97 -20.21
C LYS A 248 3.36 8.33 -19.19
N TYR A 249 4.06 9.13 -18.39
CA TYR A 249 5.21 8.68 -17.63
C TYR A 249 5.05 8.94 -16.13
N ALA A 250 5.70 8.13 -15.32
CA ALA A 250 5.80 8.34 -13.89
C ALA A 250 7.20 8.01 -13.37
N VAL A 251 7.62 8.73 -12.34
CA VAL A 251 8.87 8.46 -11.63
C VAL A 251 8.53 7.94 -10.24
N LEU A 252 9.01 6.72 -9.95
CA LEU A 252 8.85 6.10 -8.63
C LEU A 252 10.11 6.36 -7.79
N THR A 253 9.89 6.88 -6.62
CA THR A 253 10.91 7.64 -5.92
C THR A 253 11.82 6.87 -4.99
N THR A 254 11.56 5.75 -4.38
CA THR A 254 12.56 5.25 -3.39
C THR A 254 12.32 3.85 -2.82
N TYR A 255 11.50 3.08 -3.42
CA TYR A 255 11.35 1.72 -2.91
C TYR A 255 12.32 0.78 -3.61
N SER A 256 12.97 -0.11 -2.84
CA SER A 256 13.46 -1.34 -3.43
C SER A 256 12.29 -1.98 -4.21
N PRO A 257 12.54 -2.51 -5.41
CA PRO A 257 11.51 -3.23 -6.17
C PRO A 257 10.78 -4.32 -5.39
N ASP A 258 11.40 -4.89 -4.34
CA ASP A 258 10.78 -5.83 -3.40
C ASP A 258 9.53 -5.29 -2.71
N TYR A 259 9.40 -3.97 -2.63
CA TYR A 259 8.31 -3.30 -1.96
C TYR A 259 7.34 -2.57 -2.90
N PHE A 260 7.50 -2.69 -4.24
CA PHE A 260 6.58 -2.03 -5.19
C PHE A 260 5.15 -2.50 -4.99
N SER A 261 4.96 -3.79 -4.73
CA SER A 261 3.64 -4.40 -4.49
C SER A 261 2.89 -3.84 -3.26
N LYS A 262 3.59 -3.17 -2.33
CA LYS A 262 2.96 -2.49 -1.18
C LYS A 262 2.70 -1.00 -1.39
N SER A 263 3.13 -0.45 -2.51
CA SER A 263 3.04 0.99 -2.77
C SER A 263 1.71 1.37 -3.42
N GLY A 264 0.87 2.11 -2.70
CA GLY A 264 -0.36 2.68 -3.26
C GLY A 264 -0.10 3.64 -4.43
N ILE A 265 1.04 4.36 -4.43
CA ILE A 265 1.46 5.23 -5.53
C ILE A 265 1.80 4.40 -6.77
N PHE A 266 2.55 3.29 -6.59
CA PHE A 266 2.86 2.39 -7.70
C PHE A 266 1.58 1.75 -8.25
N ALA A 267 0.66 1.31 -7.39
CA ALA A 267 -0.64 0.80 -7.79
C ALA A 267 -1.47 1.85 -8.56
N ALA A 268 -1.41 3.13 -8.15
CA ALA A 268 -2.06 4.22 -8.87
C ALA A 268 -1.44 4.43 -10.26
N TYR A 269 -0.12 4.43 -10.39
CA TYR A 269 0.54 4.51 -11.69
C TYR A 269 0.18 3.32 -12.58
N ALA A 270 0.20 2.11 -12.04
CA ALA A 270 -0.15 0.88 -12.74
C ALA A 270 -1.61 0.88 -13.22
N SER A 271 -2.55 1.26 -12.36
CA SER A 271 -3.98 1.31 -12.68
C SER A 271 -4.33 2.34 -13.76
N HIS A 272 -3.51 3.38 -13.90
CA HIS A 272 -3.69 4.42 -14.92
C HIS A 272 -2.82 4.19 -16.17
N GLY A 273 -2.11 3.06 -16.24
CA GLY A 273 -1.31 2.70 -17.41
C GLY A 273 -0.20 3.70 -17.72
N LEU A 274 0.55 4.16 -16.70
CA LEU A 274 1.74 4.96 -16.89
C LEU A 274 2.96 4.07 -17.07
N ALA A 275 3.90 4.49 -17.90
CA ALA A 275 5.23 3.91 -17.95
C ALA A 275 6.01 4.37 -16.71
N VAL A 276 6.52 3.43 -15.92
CA VAL A 276 7.18 3.74 -14.65
C VAL A 276 8.69 3.64 -14.78
N LEU A 277 9.37 4.74 -14.43
CA LEU A 277 10.81 4.81 -14.25
C LEU A 277 11.13 4.78 -12.75
N SER A 278 11.99 3.87 -12.32
CA SER A 278 12.40 3.76 -10.91
C SER A 278 13.85 4.16 -10.70
N ALA A 279 14.13 4.80 -9.56
CA ALA A 279 15.50 5.01 -9.11
C ALA A 279 16.19 3.65 -8.89
N PRO A 280 17.52 3.53 -9.16
CA PRO A 280 18.24 2.28 -8.95
C PRO A 280 18.27 1.92 -7.46
N SER A 281 18.05 0.63 -7.17
CA SER A 281 18.28 0.04 -5.86
C SER A 281 19.66 -0.62 -5.82
N LYS A 282 20.31 -0.59 -4.66
CA LYS A 282 21.60 -1.28 -4.44
C LYS A 282 21.42 -2.78 -4.14
N GLU A 283 20.20 -3.22 -3.86
CA GLU A 283 19.90 -4.55 -3.38
C GLU A 283 19.40 -5.45 -4.50
N ASN A 284 19.71 -6.74 -4.40
CA ASN A 284 19.01 -7.77 -5.15
C ASN A 284 17.55 -7.79 -4.68
N TYR A 285 16.60 -7.99 -5.57
CA TYR A 285 15.20 -7.90 -5.26
C TYR A 285 14.40 -9.11 -5.77
N PHE A 286 13.29 -9.34 -5.11
CA PHE A 286 12.36 -10.43 -5.39
C PHE A 286 11.11 -9.98 -6.16
N ALA A 287 11.20 -8.89 -6.92
CA ALA A 287 10.05 -8.32 -7.64
C ALA A 287 9.33 -9.36 -8.53
N SER A 288 10.09 -10.29 -9.13
CA SER A 288 9.55 -11.40 -9.92
C SER A 288 8.63 -12.33 -9.12
N LEU A 289 8.83 -12.43 -7.79
CA LEU A 289 8.00 -13.24 -6.90
C LEU A 289 6.63 -12.62 -6.63
N ASP A 290 6.47 -11.32 -6.90
CA ASP A 290 5.19 -10.61 -6.89
C ASP A 290 4.62 -10.42 -8.30
N GLY A 291 5.13 -11.16 -9.29
CA GLY A 291 4.72 -11.03 -10.69
C GLY A 291 5.27 -9.78 -11.38
N LEU A 292 6.18 -9.05 -10.74
CA LEU A 292 6.85 -7.88 -11.30
C LEU A 292 8.21 -8.27 -11.88
N SER A 293 8.57 -7.68 -13.01
CA SER A 293 9.88 -7.86 -13.64
C SER A 293 10.38 -6.53 -14.16
N GLU A 294 11.65 -6.25 -13.91
CA GLU A 294 12.35 -5.17 -14.58
C GLU A 294 12.34 -5.41 -16.09
N SER A 295 12.39 -4.36 -16.87
CA SER A 295 12.30 -4.36 -18.34
C SER A 295 10.97 -4.83 -18.96
N ILE A 296 10.02 -5.31 -18.15
CA ILE A 296 8.67 -5.65 -18.63
C ILE A 296 7.61 -4.74 -17.98
N HIS A 297 7.71 -4.44 -16.69
CA HIS A 297 6.73 -3.65 -15.95
C HIS A 297 7.24 -2.27 -15.57
N PHE A 298 8.54 -2.10 -15.39
CA PHE A 298 9.18 -0.84 -15.06
C PHE A 298 10.62 -0.81 -15.57
N GLN A 299 11.20 0.39 -15.63
CA GLN A 299 12.58 0.61 -16.09
C GLN A 299 13.40 1.25 -14.98
N LYS A 300 14.59 0.74 -14.69
CA LYS A 300 15.57 1.42 -13.83
C LYS A 300 16.31 2.50 -14.60
N ILE A 301 16.58 3.61 -13.93
CA ILE A 301 17.21 4.81 -14.52
C ILE A 301 18.62 4.55 -15.09
N ASN A 302 19.34 3.59 -14.56
CA ASN A 302 20.76 3.36 -14.90
C ASN A 302 21.04 2.17 -15.84
N LYS A 303 20.01 1.67 -16.52
CA LYS A 303 20.16 0.56 -17.46
C LYS A 303 20.35 1.06 -18.89
N GLU A 304 21.16 0.32 -19.66
CA GLU A 304 21.44 0.64 -21.07
C GLU A 304 20.33 0.18 -22.02
N ASP A 305 19.64 -0.93 -21.66
CA ASP A 305 18.54 -1.49 -22.47
C ASP A 305 17.20 -0.89 -22.04
N TYR A 306 16.83 0.22 -22.67
CA TYR A 306 15.53 0.85 -22.44
C TYR A 306 14.45 0.22 -23.32
N GLN A 307 13.38 -0.23 -22.68
CA GLN A 307 12.18 -0.70 -23.34
C GLN A 307 11.30 0.47 -23.79
N HIS A 308 10.47 0.23 -24.82
CA HIS A 308 9.51 1.24 -25.26
C HIS A 308 8.50 1.53 -24.13
N PRO A 309 8.28 2.80 -23.76
CA PRO A 309 7.44 3.13 -22.60
C PRO A 309 6.01 2.60 -22.69
N SER A 310 5.39 2.58 -23.89
CA SER A 310 4.03 2.04 -24.03
C SER A 310 3.94 0.53 -23.72
N PHE A 311 4.99 -0.22 -24.02
CA PHE A 311 5.08 -1.64 -23.67
C PHE A 311 5.11 -1.83 -22.15
N LEU A 312 5.93 -1.06 -21.43
CA LEU A 312 5.99 -1.09 -19.96
C LEU A 312 4.64 -0.69 -19.35
N ALA A 313 4.02 0.37 -19.86
CA ALA A 313 2.72 0.85 -19.39
C ALA A 313 1.63 -0.20 -19.56
N SER A 314 1.57 -0.86 -20.71
CA SER A 314 0.61 -1.93 -20.99
C SER A 314 0.78 -3.14 -20.08
N ASN A 315 2.01 -3.62 -19.91
CA ASN A 315 2.30 -4.78 -19.07
C ASN A 315 2.04 -4.48 -17.58
N LEU A 316 2.40 -3.27 -17.12
CA LEU A 316 2.15 -2.87 -15.74
C LEU A 316 0.66 -2.74 -15.45
N ASN A 317 -0.11 -2.21 -16.39
CA ASN A 317 -1.57 -2.11 -16.26
C ASN A 317 -2.24 -3.49 -16.27
N ALA A 318 -1.79 -4.41 -17.13
CA ALA A 318 -2.26 -5.80 -17.12
C ALA A 318 -1.95 -6.49 -15.79
N TRP A 319 -0.73 -6.34 -15.26
CA TRP A 319 -0.36 -6.84 -13.93
C TRP A 319 -1.30 -6.28 -12.84
N TYR A 320 -1.60 -4.98 -12.86
CA TYR A 320 -2.51 -4.37 -11.90
C TYR A 320 -3.93 -4.97 -11.98
N GLY A 321 -4.42 -5.26 -13.18
CA GLY A 321 -5.73 -5.87 -13.38
C GLY A 321 -5.92 -7.22 -12.67
N GLU A 322 -4.82 -7.91 -12.32
CA GLU A 322 -4.86 -9.13 -11.50
C GLU A 322 -4.93 -8.84 -10.00
N HIS A 323 -4.77 -7.58 -9.57
CA HIS A 323 -4.65 -7.18 -8.16
C HIS A 323 -5.54 -5.99 -7.78
N ASP A 324 -6.55 -5.67 -8.56
CA ASP A 324 -7.50 -4.59 -8.29
C ASP A 324 -8.37 -4.86 -7.04
N LEU A 325 -9.14 -3.87 -6.61
CA LEU A 325 -10.03 -3.99 -5.45
C LEU A 325 -11.04 -5.14 -5.60
N ALA A 326 -11.57 -5.37 -6.80
CA ALA A 326 -12.53 -6.45 -7.03
C ALA A 326 -11.89 -7.83 -6.84
N LYS A 327 -10.64 -8.00 -7.29
CA LYS A 327 -9.84 -9.22 -7.07
C LYS A 327 -9.49 -9.40 -5.59
N HIS A 328 -9.10 -8.33 -4.87
CA HIS A 328 -8.90 -8.37 -3.42
C HIS A 328 -10.15 -8.90 -2.70
N VAL A 329 -11.30 -8.31 -2.99
CA VAL A 329 -12.57 -8.75 -2.39
C VAL A 329 -12.84 -10.21 -2.72
N LYS A 330 -12.78 -10.58 -3.99
CA LYS A 330 -13.18 -11.93 -4.46
C LYS A 330 -12.23 -13.02 -4.00
N LEU A 331 -10.92 -12.82 -4.12
CA LEU A 331 -9.92 -13.88 -3.98
C LEU A 331 -9.34 -13.99 -2.56
N ILE A 332 -9.32 -12.90 -1.80
CA ILE A 332 -8.69 -12.86 -0.49
C ILE A 332 -9.73 -12.68 0.62
N TYR A 333 -10.44 -11.57 0.65
CA TYR A 333 -11.21 -11.20 1.83
C TYR A 333 -12.56 -11.91 1.95
N LEU A 334 -13.29 -12.12 0.87
CA LEU A 334 -14.56 -12.89 0.93
C LEU A 334 -14.38 -14.34 1.40
N PRO A 335 -13.37 -15.11 0.93
CA PRO A 335 -13.10 -16.44 1.46
C PRO A 335 -12.78 -16.43 2.96
N ILE A 336 -11.96 -15.45 3.42
CA ILE A 336 -11.61 -15.29 4.84
C ILE A 336 -12.85 -14.97 5.67
N ILE A 337 -13.65 -13.99 5.27
CA ILE A 337 -14.86 -13.56 5.99
C ILE A 337 -15.87 -14.72 6.07
N ARG A 338 -16.08 -15.45 4.98
CA ARG A 338 -16.96 -16.65 4.99
C ARG A 338 -16.50 -17.69 6.02
N LYS A 339 -15.19 -17.93 6.11
CA LYS A 339 -14.63 -18.86 7.08
C LYS A 339 -14.79 -18.37 8.53
N ILE A 340 -14.59 -17.07 8.75
CA ILE A 340 -14.82 -16.44 10.08
C ILE A 340 -16.28 -16.61 10.47
N VAL A 341 -17.21 -16.26 9.62
CA VAL A 341 -18.66 -16.37 9.88
C VAL A 341 -19.06 -17.83 10.14
N GLN A 342 -18.57 -18.78 9.32
CA GLN A 342 -18.84 -20.21 9.52
C GLN A 342 -18.33 -20.74 10.87
N ASN A 343 -17.16 -20.28 11.32
CA ASN A 343 -16.62 -20.67 12.63
C ASN A 343 -17.48 -20.16 13.78
N HIS A 344 -18.14 -18.99 13.65
CA HIS A 344 -19.04 -18.44 14.66
C HIS A 344 -20.30 -19.30 14.87
N PHE A 345 -20.71 -20.10 13.85
CA PHE A 345 -21.91 -20.94 13.93
C PHE A 345 -21.64 -22.39 14.36
N ARG A 346 -20.39 -22.79 14.53
CA ARG A 346 -20.04 -24.16 14.94
C ARG A 346 -19.95 -24.32 16.46
N TYR A 347 -20.12 -23.27 17.22
CA TYR A 347 -20.09 -23.23 18.69
C TYR A 347 -21.35 -22.50 19.22
#